data_a1edf672ac54155b8a411971931d687b
#
_entry.id   a1edf672ac54155b8a411971931d687b
#
_cell.length_a   1.000
_cell.length_b   1.000
_cell.length_c   1.000
_cell.angle_alpha   90.00
_cell.angle_beta   90.00
_cell.angle_gamma   90.00
#
_symmetry.space_group_name_H-M   'P 1'
#
loop_
_entity.id
_entity.type
_entity.pdbx_description
1 polymer ?
#
loop_
_entity_poly.entity_id
_entity_poly.type
_entity_poly.pdbx_seq_one_letter_code
_entity_poly.pdbx_strand_id
1 'polypeptide(L)'
;MQLRLLQISGAPPSWRVRLGLAFKGLAADIRTLSASDRENEADDIRKLNPRGTLPILVADGMSLHGSLAILAWLDRRHPDVPLFGATPDEAAEIWQLVMDCYDDFREANHKLLSVAFASRGELPQAGTTDAQMLEAGAALAHAECRSLEARLSDGRPYLCGDLPSAADALVYPETRLIERAVKTKAALMRSVGFGDMHGLYPLVSAWMARLNAMPEVARTLPEHWTEKSAAD
;
A
#
# COMPACT_ATOMS: atom_id res chain seq x y z
N MET A 1 -14.43 20.93 9.46
CA MET A 1 -14.65 19.96 8.36
C MET A 1 -14.61 18.55 8.95
N GLN A 2 -15.65 17.74 8.73
CA GLN A 2 -15.70 16.36 9.17
C GLN A 2 -15.34 15.45 7.98
N LEU A 3 -14.31 14.63 8.14
CA LEU A 3 -13.90 13.63 7.15
C LEU A 3 -14.46 12.26 7.56
N ARG A 4 -15.03 11.53 6.61
CA ARG A 4 -15.42 10.13 6.80
C ARG A 4 -14.85 9.29 5.67
N LEU A 5 -14.10 8.25 6.04
CA LEU A 5 -13.47 7.32 5.11
C LEU A 5 -14.19 5.96 5.15
N LEU A 6 -14.70 5.52 4.01
CA LEU A 6 -15.19 4.16 3.81
C LEU A 6 -14.06 3.34 3.18
N GLN A 7 -13.74 2.18 3.77
CA GLN A 7 -12.56 1.41 3.41
C GLN A 7 -12.79 -0.11 3.45
N ILE A 8 -11.87 -0.86 2.87
CA ILE A 8 -11.63 -2.28 3.18
C ILE A 8 -10.30 -2.35 3.93
N SER A 9 -10.31 -2.98 5.13
CA SER A 9 -9.11 -3.13 5.95
C SER A 9 -8.06 -4.00 5.24
N GLY A 10 -6.82 -3.55 5.19
CA GLY A 10 -5.70 -4.25 4.55
C GLY A 10 -5.64 -4.16 3.03
N ALA A 11 -6.62 -3.53 2.38
CA ALA A 11 -6.55 -3.25 0.96
C ALA A 11 -5.61 -2.06 0.68
N PRO A 12 -4.57 -2.19 -0.16
CA PRO A 12 -3.62 -1.12 -0.42
C PRO A 12 -4.25 0.22 -0.80
N PRO A 13 -5.27 0.30 -1.69
CA PRO A 13 -5.89 1.57 -2.02
C PRO A 13 -6.50 2.30 -0.81
N SER A 14 -7.12 1.57 0.10
CA SER A 14 -7.68 2.12 1.34
C SER A 14 -6.58 2.55 2.31
N TRP A 15 -5.55 1.74 2.44
CA TRP A 15 -4.43 2.01 3.33
C TRP A 15 -3.63 3.25 2.90
N ARG A 16 -3.46 3.49 1.61
CA ARG A 16 -2.86 4.72 1.05
C ARG A 16 -3.53 5.98 1.59
N VAL A 17 -4.86 6.00 1.60
CA VAL A 17 -5.62 7.15 2.11
C VAL A 17 -5.45 7.30 3.62
N ARG A 18 -5.45 6.20 4.37
CA ARG A 18 -5.15 6.24 5.81
C ARG A 18 -3.76 6.80 6.10
N LEU A 19 -2.75 6.41 5.32
CA LEU A 19 -1.39 6.94 5.44
C LEU A 19 -1.35 8.44 5.11
N GLY A 20 -2.00 8.87 4.02
CA GLY A 20 -2.07 10.30 3.69
C GLY A 20 -2.74 11.13 4.79
N LEU A 21 -3.80 10.61 5.41
CA LEU A 21 -4.43 11.25 6.57
C LEU A 21 -3.46 11.30 7.77
N ALA A 22 -2.75 10.20 8.04
CA ALA A 22 -1.77 10.10 9.12
C ALA A 22 -0.61 11.10 8.93
N PHE A 23 -0.02 11.15 7.73
CA PHE A 23 1.07 12.08 7.41
C PHE A 23 0.67 13.56 7.55
N LYS A 24 -0.60 13.87 7.29
CA LYS A 24 -1.15 15.22 7.47
C LYS A 24 -1.67 15.50 8.88
N GLY A 25 -1.64 14.54 9.79
CA GLY A 25 -2.23 14.67 11.14
C GLY A 25 -3.75 14.87 11.13
N LEU A 26 -4.44 14.40 10.09
CA LEU A 26 -5.88 14.56 9.92
C LEU A 26 -6.65 13.38 10.50
N ALA A 27 -7.65 13.67 11.31
CA ALA A 27 -8.61 12.67 11.79
C ALA A 27 -9.76 12.48 10.80
N ALA A 28 -10.22 11.23 10.67
CA ALA A 28 -11.41 10.88 9.91
C ALA A 28 -12.23 9.83 10.68
N ASP A 29 -13.55 9.86 10.54
CA ASP A 29 -14.42 8.77 10.93
C ASP A 29 -14.23 7.60 9.96
N ILE A 30 -13.81 6.44 10.45
CA ILE A 30 -13.46 5.29 9.63
C ILE A 30 -14.58 4.24 9.67
N ARG A 31 -15.24 4.02 8.52
CA ARG A 31 -16.16 2.90 8.34
C ARG A 31 -15.47 1.81 7.51
N THR A 32 -15.21 0.66 8.12
CA THR A 32 -14.69 -0.52 7.42
C THR A 32 -15.84 -1.35 6.90
N LEU A 33 -15.77 -1.71 5.62
CA LEU A 33 -16.74 -2.53 4.92
C LEU A 33 -16.17 -3.92 4.66
N SER A 34 -17.04 -4.94 4.71
CA SER A 34 -16.70 -6.31 4.36
C SER A 34 -16.82 -6.53 2.86
N ALA A 35 -15.70 -6.89 2.20
CA ALA A 35 -15.71 -7.25 0.79
C ALA A 35 -16.34 -8.63 0.56
N SER A 36 -16.17 -9.58 1.50
CA SER A 36 -16.76 -10.93 1.43
C SER A 36 -18.28 -10.88 1.47
N ASP A 37 -18.86 -9.94 2.23
CA ASP A 37 -20.29 -9.75 2.36
C ASP A 37 -20.84 -8.76 1.31
N ARG A 38 -20.00 -8.32 0.38
CA ARG A 38 -20.34 -7.39 -0.70
C ARG A 38 -20.94 -6.07 -0.22
N GLU A 39 -20.59 -5.62 0.99
CA GLU A 39 -21.12 -4.37 1.55
C GLU A 39 -20.78 -3.13 0.70
N ASN A 40 -19.68 -3.20 -0.08
CA ASN A 40 -19.31 -2.16 -1.04
C ASN A 40 -20.29 -2.03 -2.22
N GLU A 41 -21.17 -3.00 -2.42
CA GLU A 41 -22.20 -3.01 -3.48
C GLU A 41 -23.58 -2.52 -2.99
N ALA A 42 -23.72 -2.25 -1.70
CA ALA A 42 -24.96 -1.74 -1.13
C ALA A 42 -25.38 -0.39 -1.76
N ASP A 43 -26.67 -0.15 -1.84
CA ASP A 43 -27.23 1.03 -2.52
C ASP A 43 -26.73 2.37 -1.95
N ASP A 44 -26.53 2.45 -0.64
CA ASP A 44 -26.00 3.65 0.03
C ASP A 44 -24.54 3.91 -0.39
N ILE A 45 -23.74 2.87 -0.61
CA ILE A 45 -22.37 2.96 -1.09
C ILE A 45 -22.34 3.31 -2.58
N ARG A 46 -23.16 2.66 -3.39
CA ARG A 46 -23.25 2.96 -4.83
C ARG A 46 -23.78 4.38 -5.13
N LYS A 47 -24.54 4.98 -4.24
CA LYS A 47 -24.88 6.41 -4.33
C LYS A 47 -23.69 7.33 -4.14
N LEU A 48 -22.70 6.94 -3.33
CA LEU A 48 -21.46 7.70 -3.11
C LEU A 48 -20.42 7.44 -4.22
N ASN A 49 -20.35 6.19 -4.71
CA ASN A 49 -19.51 5.77 -5.82
C ASN A 49 -20.21 4.69 -6.64
N PRO A 50 -20.77 5.01 -7.82
CA PRO A 50 -21.48 4.05 -8.66
C PRO A 50 -20.69 2.81 -9.07
N ARG A 51 -19.34 2.90 -9.03
CA ARG A 51 -18.44 1.78 -9.33
C ARG A 51 -18.36 0.75 -8.18
N GLY A 52 -18.85 1.08 -6.97
CA GLY A 52 -18.76 0.23 -5.79
C GLY A 52 -17.31 -0.05 -5.34
N THR A 53 -16.34 0.77 -5.79
CA THR A 53 -14.93 0.61 -5.40
C THR A 53 -14.60 1.46 -4.18
N LEU A 54 -13.65 0.97 -3.36
CA LEU A 54 -13.14 1.65 -2.18
C LEU A 54 -11.66 1.98 -2.36
N PRO A 55 -11.15 3.02 -1.70
CA PRO A 55 -11.80 3.88 -0.68
C PRO A 55 -12.75 4.92 -1.25
N ILE A 56 -13.67 5.40 -0.38
CA ILE A 56 -14.46 6.60 -0.60
C ILE A 56 -14.22 7.54 0.56
N LEU A 57 -13.86 8.79 0.26
CA LEU A 57 -13.79 9.88 1.25
C LEU A 57 -15.01 10.78 1.10
N VAL A 58 -15.74 10.97 2.20
CA VAL A 58 -16.85 11.93 2.27
C VAL A 58 -16.40 13.14 3.08
N ALA A 59 -16.54 14.33 2.49
CA ALA A 59 -16.16 15.60 3.10
C ALA A 59 -17.15 16.71 2.68
N ASP A 60 -17.75 17.39 3.62
CA ASP A 60 -18.64 18.55 3.40
C ASP A 60 -19.71 18.32 2.30
N GLY A 61 -20.31 17.13 2.25
CA GLY A 61 -21.32 16.75 1.27
C GLY A 61 -20.81 16.26 -0.08
N MET A 62 -19.48 16.28 -0.29
CA MET A 62 -18.83 15.74 -1.47
C MET A 62 -18.35 14.31 -1.19
N SER A 63 -18.46 13.42 -2.17
CA SER A 63 -17.84 12.09 -2.15
C SER A 63 -16.74 11.99 -3.20
N LEU A 64 -15.57 11.51 -2.78
CA LEU A 64 -14.40 11.28 -3.62
C LEU A 64 -14.06 9.79 -3.60
N HIS A 65 -13.67 9.23 -4.73
CA HIS A 65 -13.19 7.86 -4.85
C HIS A 65 -11.88 7.79 -5.65
N GLY A 66 -11.15 6.67 -5.49
CA GLY A 66 -9.82 6.53 -6.04
C GLY A 66 -8.75 7.15 -5.12
N SER A 67 -7.84 6.30 -4.60
CA SER A 67 -6.88 6.71 -3.57
C SER A 67 -6.02 7.90 -3.98
N LEU A 68 -5.55 7.95 -5.23
CA LEU A 68 -4.74 9.08 -5.73
C LEU A 68 -5.53 10.38 -5.79
N ALA A 69 -6.78 10.34 -6.27
CA ALA A 69 -7.64 11.52 -6.30
C ALA A 69 -7.92 12.05 -4.90
N ILE A 70 -8.14 11.15 -3.95
CA ILE A 70 -8.34 11.50 -2.54
C ILE A 70 -7.07 12.13 -1.95
N LEU A 71 -5.88 11.54 -2.17
CA LEU A 71 -4.62 12.09 -1.70
C LEU A 71 -4.33 13.47 -2.30
N ALA A 72 -4.56 13.65 -3.60
CA ALA A 72 -4.38 14.93 -4.28
C ALA A 72 -5.36 16.00 -3.77
N TRP A 73 -6.60 15.61 -3.46
CA TRP A 73 -7.58 16.52 -2.85
C TRP A 73 -7.18 16.90 -1.42
N LEU A 74 -6.76 15.93 -0.59
CA LEU A 74 -6.26 16.20 0.76
C LEU A 74 -5.07 17.15 0.74
N ASP A 75 -4.17 16.97 -0.21
CA ASP A 75 -3.00 17.82 -0.38
C ASP A 75 -3.36 19.28 -0.68
N ARG A 76 -4.26 19.50 -1.62
CA ARG A 76 -4.75 20.84 -1.99
C ARG A 76 -5.59 21.48 -0.90
N ARG A 77 -6.36 20.69 -0.16
CA ARG A 77 -7.26 21.18 0.89
C ARG A 77 -6.53 21.52 2.19
N HIS A 78 -5.40 20.87 2.45
CA HIS A 78 -4.57 21.01 3.65
C HIS A 78 -3.08 21.17 3.24
N PRO A 79 -2.68 22.34 2.72
CA PRO A 79 -1.37 22.52 2.10
C PRO A 79 -0.20 22.57 3.08
N ASP A 80 -0.44 22.72 4.39
CA ASP A 80 0.60 22.92 5.40
C ASP A 80 1.63 21.77 5.47
N VAL A 81 1.22 20.54 5.16
CA VAL A 81 2.08 19.37 5.04
C VAL A 81 1.88 18.80 3.63
N PRO A 82 2.71 19.19 2.64
CA PRO A 82 2.50 18.76 1.26
C PRO A 82 2.82 17.27 1.08
N LEU A 83 1.88 16.52 0.51
CA LEU A 83 2.09 15.10 0.12
C LEU A 83 2.75 14.98 -1.25
N PHE A 84 2.51 15.96 -2.12
CA PHE A 84 3.03 15.98 -3.50
C PHE A 84 4.10 17.04 -3.71
N GLY A 85 4.85 17.40 -2.64
CA GLY A 85 5.93 18.37 -2.71
C GLY A 85 5.46 19.82 -2.66
N ALA A 86 6.36 20.71 -2.24
CA ALA A 86 6.13 22.16 -2.16
C ALA A 86 6.59 22.90 -3.43
N THR A 87 7.51 22.31 -4.20
CA THR A 87 8.07 22.85 -5.44
C THR A 87 7.69 22.00 -6.65
N PRO A 88 7.75 22.54 -7.87
CA PRO A 88 7.52 21.75 -9.09
C PRO A 88 8.46 20.53 -9.24
N ASP A 89 9.73 20.66 -8.83
CA ASP A 89 10.71 19.59 -8.95
C ASP A 89 10.43 18.46 -7.96
N GLU A 90 10.14 18.79 -6.70
CA GLU A 90 9.67 17.81 -5.71
C GLU A 90 8.38 17.11 -6.17
N ALA A 91 7.45 17.88 -6.70
CA ALA A 91 6.20 17.32 -7.22
C ALA A 91 6.46 16.34 -8.38
N ALA A 92 7.36 16.68 -9.29
CA ALA A 92 7.71 15.80 -10.41
C ALA A 92 8.33 14.49 -9.93
N GLU A 93 9.28 14.54 -8.98
CA GLU A 93 9.91 13.34 -8.40
C GLU A 93 8.88 12.45 -7.70
N ILE A 94 8.00 13.04 -6.89
CA ILE A 94 6.97 12.30 -6.15
C ILE A 94 5.98 11.67 -7.13
N TRP A 95 5.48 12.42 -8.12
CA TRP A 95 4.53 11.90 -9.09
C TRP A 95 5.12 10.80 -9.96
N GLN A 96 6.40 10.88 -10.34
CA GLN A 96 7.07 9.82 -11.07
C GLN A 96 7.03 8.52 -10.28
N LEU A 97 7.48 8.53 -9.02
CA LEU A 97 7.48 7.31 -8.19
C LEU A 97 6.06 6.83 -7.85
N VAL A 98 5.09 7.74 -7.71
CA VAL A 98 3.68 7.40 -7.55
C VAL A 98 3.18 6.62 -8.77
N MET A 99 3.53 7.05 -9.99
CA MET A 99 3.11 6.39 -11.21
C MET A 99 3.82 5.05 -11.40
N ASP A 100 5.14 5.00 -11.19
CA ASP A 100 5.90 3.74 -11.24
C ASP A 100 5.30 2.69 -10.28
N CYS A 101 4.98 3.09 -9.05
CA CYS A 101 4.31 2.19 -8.11
C CYS A 101 2.89 1.81 -8.55
N TYR A 102 2.15 2.75 -9.13
CA TYR A 102 0.76 2.50 -9.55
C TYR A 102 0.67 1.56 -10.74
N ASP A 103 1.56 1.69 -11.69
CA ASP A 103 1.56 0.91 -12.92
C ASP A 103 2.37 -0.40 -12.76
N ASP A 104 3.60 -0.34 -12.23
CA ASP A 104 4.54 -1.45 -12.23
C ASP A 104 4.52 -2.27 -10.93
N PHE A 105 4.70 -1.63 -9.77
CA PHE A 105 4.79 -2.39 -8.51
C PHE A 105 3.48 -3.08 -8.13
N ARG A 106 2.33 -2.46 -8.38
CA ARG A 106 1.03 -3.11 -8.18
C ARG A 106 0.82 -4.29 -9.10
N GLU A 107 1.24 -4.19 -10.35
CA GLU A 107 1.14 -5.31 -11.30
C GLU A 107 2.05 -6.47 -10.88
N ALA A 108 3.29 -6.17 -10.46
CA ALA A 108 4.21 -7.15 -9.88
C ALA A 108 3.57 -7.88 -8.70
N ASN A 109 3.03 -7.12 -7.75
CA ASN A 109 2.36 -7.67 -6.58
C ASN A 109 1.08 -8.43 -6.92
N HIS A 110 0.29 -7.96 -7.90
CA HIS A 110 -0.89 -8.68 -8.33
C HIS A 110 -0.52 -10.08 -8.84
N LYS A 111 0.50 -10.21 -9.67
CA LYS A 111 0.98 -11.51 -10.17
C LYS A 111 1.50 -12.39 -9.04
N LEU A 112 2.41 -11.86 -8.21
CA LEU A 112 3.05 -12.61 -7.12
C LEU A 112 2.05 -13.02 -6.03
N LEU A 113 1.31 -12.04 -5.51
CA LEU A 113 0.54 -12.21 -4.28
C LEU A 113 -0.83 -12.85 -4.51
N SER A 114 -1.41 -12.74 -5.73
CA SER A 114 -2.64 -13.47 -6.05
C SER A 114 -2.42 -14.98 -5.95
N VAL A 115 -1.31 -15.49 -6.48
CA VAL A 115 -0.93 -16.89 -6.36
C VAL A 115 -0.56 -17.24 -4.91
N ALA A 116 0.29 -16.41 -4.29
CA ALA A 116 0.76 -16.66 -2.93
C ALA A 116 -0.38 -16.77 -1.91
N PHE A 117 -1.33 -15.83 -1.92
CA PHE A 117 -2.44 -15.83 -0.97
C PHE A 117 -3.56 -16.82 -1.30
N ALA A 118 -3.76 -17.16 -2.59
CA ALA A 118 -4.69 -18.20 -2.99
C ALA A 118 -4.19 -19.61 -2.61
N SER A 119 -2.86 -19.82 -2.56
CA SER A 119 -2.27 -21.09 -2.21
C SER A 119 -2.51 -21.45 -0.74
N ARG A 120 -2.60 -22.75 -0.44
CA ARG A 120 -2.59 -23.27 0.93
C ARG A 120 -1.16 -23.42 1.50
N GLY A 121 -0.18 -22.73 0.91
CA GLY A 121 1.24 -22.87 1.23
C GLY A 121 1.98 -23.86 0.33
N GLU A 122 1.28 -24.50 -0.60
CA GLU A 122 1.84 -25.43 -1.58
C GLU A 122 2.41 -24.64 -2.78
N LEU A 123 3.50 -25.16 -3.35
CA LEU A 123 4.07 -24.63 -4.57
C LEU A 123 3.18 -25.00 -5.76
N PRO A 124 2.93 -24.06 -6.70
CA PRO A 124 2.22 -24.40 -7.93
C PRO A 124 3.04 -25.39 -8.76
N GLN A 125 2.35 -26.28 -9.47
CA GLN A 125 2.99 -27.25 -10.33
C GLN A 125 3.74 -26.54 -11.47
N ALA A 126 4.96 -26.97 -11.75
CA ALA A 126 5.77 -26.43 -12.83
C ALA A 126 5.05 -26.45 -14.18
N GLY A 127 5.19 -25.37 -14.94
CA GLY A 127 4.56 -25.20 -16.27
C GLY A 127 3.11 -24.74 -16.24
N THR A 128 2.48 -24.61 -15.07
CA THR A 128 1.13 -24.04 -14.94
C THR A 128 1.14 -22.53 -15.03
N THR A 129 -0.01 -21.91 -15.35
CA THR A 129 -0.19 -20.46 -15.36
C THR A 129 0.18 -19.83 -14.01
N ASP A 130 -0.20 -20.47 -12.90
CA ASP A 130 0.12 -19.98 -11.56
C ASP A 130 1.62 -19.99 -11.29
N ALA A 131 2.36 -21.05 -11.74
CA ALA A 131 3.82 -21.06 -11.63
C ALA A 131 4.46 -19.92 -12.43
N GLN A 132 4.01 -19.70 -13.66
CA GLN A 132 4.50 -18.62 -14.52
C GLN A 132 4.18 -17.23 -13.93
N MET A 133 2.97 -17.05 -13.41
CA MET A 133 2.57 -15.78 -12.77
C MET A 133 3.40 -15.53 -11.51
N LEU A 134 3.63 -16.54 -10.68
CA LEU A 134 4.43 -16.45 -9.48
C LEU A 134 5.86 -16.03 -9.79
N GLU A 135 6.51 -16.71 -10.75
CA GLU A 135 7.90 -16.42 -11.16
C GLU A 135 8.02 -15.02 -11.79
N ALA A 136 7.13 -14.68 -12.72
CA ALA A 136 7.13 -13.37 -13.37
C ALA A 136 6.85 -12.24 -12.37
N GLY A 137 5.86 -12.43 -11.47
CA GLY A 137 5.55 -11.46 -10.43
C GLY A 137 6.70 -11.28 -9.45
N ALA A 138 7.38 -12.36 -9.06
CA ALA A 138 8.55 -12.28 -8.19
C ALA A 138 9.71 -11.54 -8.85
N ALA A 139 10.00 -11.80 -10.12
CA ALA A 139 11.07 -11.13 -10.85
C ALA A 139 10.83 -9.61 -10.91
N LEU A 140 9.59 -9.20 -11.20
CA LEU A 140 9.20 -7.78 -11.21
C LEU A 140 9.26 -7.17 -9.81
N ALA A 141 8.72 -7.84 -8.79
CA ALA A 141 8.74 -7.35 -7.41
C ALA A 141 10.18 -7.19 -6.88
N HIS A 142 11.10 -8.10 -7.24
CA HIS A 142 12.52 -7.94 -6.95
C HIS A 142 13.14 -6.75 -7.67
N ALA A 143 12.73 -6.45 -8.91
CA ALA A 143 13.20 -5.28 -9.63
C ALA A 143 12.75 -3.98 -8.94
N GLU A 144 11.49 -3.92 -8.53
CA GLU A 144 10.95 -2.78 -7.79
C GLU A 144 11.65 -2.59 -6.43
N CYS A 145 11.85 -3.67 -5.66
CA CYS A 145 12.57 -3.59 -4.39
C CYS A 145 14.02 -3.11 -4.59
N ARG A 146 14.70 -3.53 -5.66
CA ARG A 146 16.07 -3.02 -5.99
C ARG A 146 16.04 -1.53 -6.37
N SER A 147 15.03 -1.09 -7.11
CA SER A 147 14.87 0.33 -7.44
C SER A 147 14.70 1.19 -6.18
N LEU A 148 13.86 0.73 -5.24
CA LEU A 148 13.68 1.40 -3.94
C LEU A 148 14.96 1.39 -3.11
N GLU A 149 15.69 0.26 -3.06
CA GLU A 149 16.98 0.15 -2.36
C GLU A 149 17.99 1.13 -2.92
N ALA A 150 18.11 1.23 -4.26
CA ALA A 150 18.97 2.19 -4.92
C ALA A 150 18.58 3.64 -4.62
N ARG A 151 17.29 3.94 -4.61
CA ARG A 151 16.77 5.28 -4.28
C ARG A 151 17.12 5.72 -2.85
N LEU A 152 17.06 4.81 -1.91
CA LEU A 152 17.37 5.07 -0.49
C LEU A 152 18.88 5.07 -0.18
N SER A 153 19.72 4.74 -1.15
CA SER A 153 21.19 4.61 -0.95
C SER A 153 21.92 5.94 -0.72
N ASP A 154 21.28 7.07 -1.01
CA ASP A 154 21.81 8.40 -0.69
C ASP A 154 21.61 8.81 0.77
N GLY A 155 20.95 7.97 1.58
CA GLY A 155 20.74 8.18 3.02
C GLY A 155 19.47 8.97 3.35
N ARG A 156 18.63 9.30 2.35
CA ARG A 156 17.35 9.97 2.60
C ARG A 156 16.45 9.14 3.52
N PRO A 157 15.72 9.77 4.45
CA PRO A 157 14.86 9.04 5.40
C PRO A 157 13.58 8.48 4.76
N TYR A 158 13.03 9.13 3.72
CA TYR A 158 11.82 8.73 3.01
C TYR A 158 12.06 8.71 1.50
N LEU A 159 11.13 8.16 0.74
CA LEU A 159 11.35 7.88 -0.69
C LEU A 159 11.62 9.12 -1.54
N CYS A 160 11.14 10.29 -1.15
CA CYS A 160 11.33 11.55 -1.90
C CYS A 160 11.83 12.71 -1.02
N GLY A 161 12.63 12.43 0.02
CA GLY A 161 13.24 13.49 0.83
C GLY A 161 13.12 13.27 2.34
N ASP A 162 13.03 14.39 3.09
CA ASP A 162 13.11 14.38 4.55
C ASP A 162 11.76 14.13 5.26
N LEU A 163 10.67 14.23 4.54
CA LEU A 163 9.31 14.00 5.05
C LEU A 163 8.59 12.92 4.24
N PRO A 164 7.69 12.14 4.87
CA PRO A 164 6.88 11.18 4.14
C PRO A 164 5.93 11.89 3.17
N SER A 165 5.78 11.31 1.98
CA SER A 165 5.04 11.86 0.85
C SER A 165 3.97 10.90 0.33
N ALA A 166 3.29 11.27 -0.74
CA ALA A 166 2.38 10.38 -1.46
C ALA A 166 3.08 9.14 -2.00
N ALA A 167 4.38 9.22 -2.36
CA ALA A 167 5.17 8.08 -2.77
C ALA A 167 5.28 7.04 -1.65
N ASP A 168 5.58 7.47 -0.42
CA ASP A 168 5.61 6.58 0.76
C ASP A 168 4.23 5.97 1.04
N ALA A 169 3.17 6.78 0.92
CA ALA A 169 1.80 6.29 1.10
C ALA A 169 1.40 5.23 0.07
N LEU A 170 1.94 5.26 -1.16
CA LEU A 170 1.67 4.26 -2.19
C LEU A 170 2.53 3.01 -2.04
N VAL A 171 3.83 3.17 -1.84
CA VAL A 171 4.80 2.07 -1.84
C VAL A 171 4.72 1.23 -0.57
N TYR A 172 4.51 1.88 0.59
CA TYR A 172 4.49 1.18 1.87
C TYR A 172 3.46 0.04 1.96
N PRO A 173 2.18 0.19 1.57
CA PRO A 173 1.24 -0.92 1.57
C PRO A 173 1.67 -2.09 0.67
N GLU A 174 2.30 -1.82 -0.46
CA GLU A 174 2.77 -2.83 -1.39
C GLU A 174 3.92 -3.66 -0.79
N THR A 175 4.92 -2.99 -0.20
CA THR A 175 6.04 -3.67 0.49
C THR A 175 5.57 -4.46 1.71
N ARG A 176 4.59 -3.95 2.46
CA ARG A 176 4.00 -4.63 3.61
C ARG A 176 3.24 -5.91 3.22
N LEU A 177 2.60 -5.93 2.04
CA LEU A 177 1.97 -7.15 1.54
C LEU A 177 3.01 -8.23 1.19
N ILE A 178 4.15 -7.86 0.58
CA ILE A 178 5.25 -8.81 0.35
C ILE A 178 5.75 -9.35 1.69
N GLU A 179 6.05 -8.48 2.66
CA GLU A 179 6.50 -8.89 4.00
C GLU A 179 5.49 -9.86 4.66
N ARG A 180 4.19 -9.58 4.54
CA ARG A 180 3.14 -10.48 5.04
C ARG A 180 3.18 -11.84 4.34
N ALA A 181 3.35 -11.86 3.01
CA ALA A 181 3.46 -13.11 2.26
C ALA A 181 4.71 -13.90 2.69
N VAL A 182 5.84 -13.23 2.92
CA VAL A 182 7.06 -13.88 3.46
C VAL A 182 6.78 -14.54 4.81
N LYS A 183 6.02 -13.89 5.69
CA LYS A 183 5.66 -14.44 7.01
C LYS A 183 4.64 -15.59 6.92
N THR A 184 3.61 -15.45 6.09
CA THR A 184 2.46 -16.38 6.07
C THR A 184 2.56 -17.47 5.01
N LYS A 185 3.42 -17.32 4.00
CA LYS A 185 3.64 -18.22 2.87
C LYS A 185 5.13 -18.50 2.65
N ALA A 186 5.84 -18.73 3.75
CA ALA A 186 7.30 -18.74 3.80
C ALA A 186 7.97 -19.72 2.81
N ALA A 187 7.42 -20.92 2.61
CA ALA A 187 7.98 -21.90 1.68
C ALA A 187 7.88 -21.41 0.22
N LEU A 188 6.71 -20.89 -0.15
CA LEU A 188 6.45 -20.36 -1.49
C LEU A 188 7.30 -19.10 -1.75
N MET A 189 7.35 -18.16 -0.81
CA MET A 189 8.13 -16.93 -0.98
C MET A 189 9.65 -17.22 -1.05
N ARG A 190 10.15 -18.22 -0.31
CA ARG A 190 11.54 -18.67 -0.45
C ARG A 190 11.85 -19.24 -1.83
N SER A 191 10.94 -20.00 -2.43
CA SER A 191 11.16 -20.60 -3.75
C SER A 191 11.34 -19.56 -4.88
N VAL A 192 10.87 -18.34 -4.65
CA VAL A 192 11.00 -17.23 -5.60
C VAL A 192 11.93 -16.11 -5.09
N GLY A 193 12.80 -16.42 -4.13
CA GLY A 193 13.89 -15.54 -3.69
C GLY A 193 13.55 -14.59 -2.55
N PHE A 194 12.30 -14.52 -2.07
CA PHE A 194 11.89 -13.65 -0.96
C PHE A 194 12.02 -14.32 0.43
N GLY A 195 13.03 -15.18 0.62
CA GLY A 195 13.24 -15.86 1.91
C GLY A 195 13.70 -14.96 3.04
N ASP A 196 14.49 -13.96 2.74
CA ASP A 196 15.02 -12.95 3.66
C ASP A 196 14.92 -11.55 3.05
N MET A 197 13.75 -10.97 3.06
CA MET A 197 13.52 -9.63 2.53
C MET A 197 14.37 -8.56 3.24
N HIS A 198 14.60 -8.72 4.56
CA HIS A 198 15.37 -7.76 5.34
C HIS A 198 16.88 -7.79 4.99
N GLY A 199 17.44 -8.98 4.78
CA GLY A 199 18.82 -9.13 4.33
C GLY A 199 19.04 -8.72 2.87
N LEU A 200 18.05 -8.98 2.01
CA LEU A 200 18.12 -8.61 0.58
C LEU A 200 17.97 -7.10 0.34
N TYR A 201 17.12 -6.44 1.13
CA TYR A 201 16.74 -5.03 0.96
C TYR A 201 16.83 -4.29 2.30
N PRO A 202 18.03 -4.08 2.86
CA PRO A 202 18.22 -3.50 4.18
C PRO A 202 17.75 -2.05 4.29
N LEU A 203 17.91 -1.23 3.23
CA LEU A 203 17.46 0.17 3.24
C LEU A 203 15.93 0.27 3.14
N VAL A 204 15.30 -0.55 2.31
CA VAL A 204 13.84 -0.67 2.27
C VAL A 204 13.30 -1.10 3.63
N SER A 205 13.94 -2.07 4.28
CA SER A 205 13.56 -2.52 5.61
C SER A 205 13.72 -1.44 6.68
N ALA A 206 14.80 -0.67 6.62
CA ALA A 206 15.03 0.47 7.51
C ALA A 206 13.99 1.59 7.31
N TRP A 207 13.64 1.87 6.04
CA TRP A 207 12.57 2.81 5.70
C TRP A 207 11.21 2.34 6.23
N MET A 208 10.84 1.06 6.02
CA MET A 208 9.61 0.48 6.58
C MET A 208 9.59 0.56 8.11
N ALA A 209 10.71 0.27 8.77
CA ALA A 209 10.83 0.35 10.22
C ALA A 209 10.63 1.79 10.73
N ARG A 210 11.17 2.78 10.00
CA ARG A 210 10.99 4.20 10.32
C ARG A 210 9.52 4.62 10.24
N LEU A 211 8.81 4.23 9.16
CA LEU A 211 7.38 4.48 9.06
C LEU A 211 6.59 3.76 10.15
N ASN A 212 6.92 2.51 10.47
CA ASN A 212 6.28 1.75 11.55
C ASN A 212 6.46 2.39 12.93
N ALA A 213 7.57 3.10 13.17
CA ALA A 213 7.85 3.79 14.42
C ALA A 213 7.01 5.06 14.61
N MET A 214 6.39 5.59 13.56
CA MET A 214 5.46 6.72 13.66
C MET A 214 4.13 6.26 14.28
N PRO A 215 3.70 6.81 15.44
CA PRO A 215 2.47 6.36 16.11
C PRO A 215 1.21 6.47 15.25
N GLU A 216 1.14 7.51 14.40
CA GLU A 216 0.05 7.74 13.46
C GLU A 216 0.02 6.69 12.34
N VAL A 217 1.17 6.23 11.86
CA VAL A 217 1.29 5.15 10.87
C VAL A 217 0.94 3.81 11.50
N ALA A 218 1.45 3.54 12.69
CA ALA A 218 1.16 2.30 13.42
C ALA A 218 -0.35 2.08 13.62
N ARG A 219 -1.11 3.15 13.88
CA ARG A 219 -2.59 3.10 13.97
C ARG A 219 -3.29 2.80 12.65
N THR A 220 -2.58 2.85 11.52
CA THR A 220 -3.16 2.48 10.21
C THR A 220 -3.03 0.99 9.89
N LEU A 221 -2.24 0.25 10.64
CA LEU A 221 -2.05 -1.19 10.42
C LEU A 221 -3.39 -1.93 10.51
N PRO A 222 -3.63 -2.90 9.63
CA PRO A 222 -4.83 -3.72 9.69
C PRO A 222 -4.85 -4.57 10.97
N GLU A 223 -5.91 -4.45 11.77
CA GLU A 223 -6.03 -5.18 13.05
C GLU A 223 -5.87 -6.69 12.87
N HIS A 224 -6.49 -7.26 11.83
CA HIS A 224 -6.41 -8.69 11.54
C HIS A 224 -5.00 -9.19 11.12
N TRP A 225 -4.02 -8.29 10.98
CA TRP A 225 -2.63 -8.68 10.75
C TRP A 225 -1.88 -8.92 12.06
N THR A 226 -2.33 -8.31 13.16
CA THR A 226 -1.73 -8.45 14.49
C THR A 226 -2.28 -9.65 15.24
N GLU A 227 -3.54 -10.03 15.02
CA GLU A 227 -4.22 -11.11 15.77
C GLU A 227 -3.74 -12.52 15.39
N LYS A 228 -3.22 -12.74 14.16
CA LYS A 228 -2.76 -14.05 13.69
C LYS A 228 -1.30 -14.40 14.02
N SER A 229 -0.54 -13.49 14.59
CA SER A 229 0.82 -13.79 15.05
C SER A 229 0.85 -14.42 16.45
N ALA A 230 -0.30 -14.62 17.09
CA ALA A 230 -0.43 -15.22 18.41
C ALA A 230 -1.03 -16.65 18.39
N ALA A 231 -1.29 -17.24 17.21
CA ALA A 231 -2.01 -18.52 17.08
C ALA A 231 -1.33 -19.56 16.15
N ASP A 232 -0.02 -19.42 15.85
CA ASP A 232 0.81 -20.47 15.21
C ASP A 232 2.03 -20.81 16.05
#